data_dc8e2301dcb566b1f3fe111b4932da72
#
_entry.id   dc8e2301dcb566b1f3fe111b4932da72
#
_cell.length_a   1.000
_cell.length_b   1.000
_cell.length_c   1.000
_cell.angle_alpha   90.00
_cell.angle_beta   90.00
_cell.angle_gamma   90.00
#
_symmetry.space_group_name_H-M   'P 1'
#
loop_
_entity.id
_entity.type
_entity.pdbx_description
1 polymer ?
#
loop_
_entity_poly.entity_id
_entity_poly.type
_entity_poly.pdbx_seq_one_letter_code
_entity_poly.pdbx_strand_id
1 'polypeptide(L)'
;MRTLIGADQRTSGKIILKGKEVKNGWNTTKALKAGIGLLPEDRKTQGFMNLSNNYENIAISSLEKYMTGPFTDTKKKIKNAEVYFEEMDVHPRRVDYMTSNMSGGNQQKVILARWMSTDVDIIIFDEPTKGVDVGAKAEIYRLMEQLVEDGKSIIVVSSELPEAMGIS
;
A
#
# COMPACT_ATOMS: atom_id res chain seq x y z
N MET A 1 14.09 -4.15 -0.97
CA MET A 1 12.82 -3.85 -0.27
C MET A 1 12.16 -5.07 0.37
N ARG A 2 12.07 -6.19 -0.29
CA ARG A 2 11.40 -7.42 0.19
C ARG A 2 11.92 -7.93 1.53
N THR A 3 13.23 -7.79 1.81
CA THR A 3 13.84 -8.14 3.11
C THR A 3 13.33 -7.25 4.26
N LEU A 4 13.07 -5.96 4.01
CA LEU A 4 12.56 -5.03 5.04
C LEU A 4 11.15 -5.42 5.51
N ILE A 5 10.32 -5.87 4.59
CA ILE A 5 8.97 -6.38 4.93
C ILE A 5 8.97 -7.85 5.33
N GLY A 6 10.13 -8.51 5.36
CA GLY A 6 10.25 -9.92 5.73
C GLY A 6 9.70 -10.93 4.72
N ALA A 7 9.54 -10.53 3.45
CA ALA A 7 9.19 -11.45 2.36
C ALA A 7 10.37 -12.33 1.97
N ASP A 8 11.59 -11.79 2.09
CA ASP A 8 12.84 -12.53 1.86
C ASP A 8 13.67 -12.56 3.14
N GLN A 9 14.45 -13.65 3.32
CA GLN A 9 15.34 -13.78 4.47
C GLN A 9 16.51 -12.82 4.39
N ARG A 10 16.85 -12.22 5.53
CA ARG A 10 18.02 -11.36 5.67
C ARG A 10 19.29 -12.25 5.75
N THR A 11 20.23 -11.99 4.85
CA THR A 11 21.51 -12.70 4.80
C THR A 11 22.59 -11.98 5.60
N SER A 12 22.50 -10.64 5.76
CA SER A 12 23.48 -9.82 6.48
C SER A 12 22.85 -8.50 6.94
N GLY A 13 23.59 -7.70 7.71
CA GLY A 13 23.16 -6.39 8.20
C GLY A 13 22.15 -6.47 9.35
N LYS A 14 21.66 -5.31 9.78
CA LYS A 14 20.69 -5.15 10.86
C LYS A 14 19.53 -4.28 10.39
N ILE A 15 18.33 -4.59 10.84
CA ILE A 15 17.16 -3.74 10.72
C ILE A 15 16.83 -3.23 12.11
N ILE A 16 16.82 -1.90 12.27
CA ILE A 16 16.44 -1.23 13.51
C ILE A 16 15.13 -0.49 13.24
N LEU A 17 14.08 -0.86 13.94
CA LEU A 17 12.74 -0.25 13.81
C LEU A 17 12.36 0.38 15.15
N LYS A 18 12.06 1.68 15.14
CA LYS A 18 11.69 2.44 16.36
C LYS A 18 12.70 2.21 17.51
N GLY A 19 14.00 2.21 17.17
CA GLY A 19 15.10 2.01 18.13
C GLY A 19 15.34 0.58 18.59
N LYS A 20 14.59 -0.41 18.08
CA LYS A 20 14.74 -1.83 18.44
C LYS A 20 15.21 -2.65 17.26
N GLU A 21 16.18 -3.53 17.49
CA GLU A 21 16.66 -4.45 16.45
C GLU A 21 15.61 -5.53 16.17
N VAL A 22 15.32 -5.69 14.89
CA VAL A 22 14.42 -6.72 14.38
C VAL A 22 15.11 -8.08 14.44
N LYS A 23 14.57 -8.99 15.27
CA LYS A 23 15.11 -10.33 15.52
C LYS A 23 14.90 -11.28 14.33
N ASN A 24 15.58 -12.42 14.36
CA ASN A 24 15.36 -13.53 13.42
C ASN A 24 13.90 -13.99 13.42
N GLY A 25 13.45 -14.54 12.29
CA GLY A 25 12.05 -14.92 12.09
C GLY A 25 11.13 -13.74 11.77
N TRP A 26 11.71 -12.64 11.26
CA TRP A 26 10.97 -11.54 10.66
C TRP A 26 10.21 -12.03 9.43
N ASN A 27 8.95 -11.64 9.29
CA ASN A 27 8.09 -12.01 8.18
C ASN A 27 7.08 -10.90 7.91
N THR A 28 6.33 -11.02 6.81
CA THR A 28 5.37 -10.00 6.36
C THR A 28 4.29 -9.68 7.39
N THR A 29 3.80 -10.69 8.11
CA THR A 29 2.80 -10.47 9.19
C THR A 29 3.38 -9.63 10.33
N LYS A 30 4.64 -9.89 10.72
CA LYS A 30 5.31 -9.11 11.76
C LYS A 30 5.62 -7.69 11.29
N ALA A 31 6.02 -7.52 10.02
CA ALA A 31 6.25 -6.21 9.42
C ALA A 31 4.96 -5.37 9.40
N LEU A 32 3.85 -5.96 8.97
CA LEU A 32 2.54 -5.29 8.98
C LEU A 32 2.13 -4.88 10.40
N LYS A 33 2.23 -5.79 11.37
CA LYS A 33 1.94 -5.48 12.80
C LYS A 33 2.87 -4.43 13.40
N ALA A 34 4.07 -4.28 12.85
CA ALA A 34 5.03 -3.25 13.23
C ALA A 34 4.82 -1.93 12.48
N GLY A 35 3.79 -1.83 11.65
CA GLY A 35 3.40 -0.63 10.93
C GLY A 35 4.13 -0.41 9.61
N ILE A 36 4.58 -1.47 8.92
CA ILE A 36 5.27 -1.36 7.62
C ILE A 36 4.39 -1.91 6.50
N GLY A 37 4.10 -1.09 5.50
CA GLY A 37 3.44 -1.45 4.25
C GLY A 37 4.39 -1.40 3.05
N LEU A 38 4.08 -2.13 1.98
CA LEU A 38 4.81 -2.11 0.72
C LEU A 38 3.86 -1.91 -0.45
N LEU A 39 4.17 -0.94 -1.30
CA LEU A 39 3.63 -0.82 -2.64
C LEU A 39 4.68 -1.42 -3.58
N PRO A 40 4.45 -2.63 -4.14
CA PRO A 40 5.44 -3.34 -4.90
C PRO A 40 5.54 -2.83 -6.35
N GLU A 41 6.70 -3.03 -6.98
CA GLU A 41 6.94 -2.72 -8.39
C GLU A 41 5.94 -3.45 -9.30
N ASP A 42 5.81 -4.77 -9.15
CA ASP A 42 4.82 -5.56 -9.91
C ASP A 42 3.50 -5.64 -9.15
N ARG A 43 2.69 -4.59 -9.29
CA ARG A 43 1.38 -4.51 -8.65
C ARG A 43 0.42 -5.59 -9.10
N LYS A 44 0.52 -6.11 -10.34
CA LYS A 44 -0.41 -7.10 -10.89
C LYS A 44 -0.24 -8.48 -10.26
N THR A 45 0.98 -8.85 -9.89
CA THR A 45 1.27 -10.16 -9.29
C THR A 45 1.42 -10.08 -7.77
N GLN A 46 1.78 -8.92 -7.22
CA GLN A 46 2.13 -8.77 -5.80
C GLN A 46 1.30 -7.69 -5.08
N GLY A 47 0.69 -6.76 -5.81
CA GLY A 47 0.04 -5.59 -5.22
C GLY A 47 -1.42 -5.83 -4.83
N PHE A 48 -2.18 -6.60 -5.59
CA PHE A 48 -3.60 -6.83 -5.34
C PHE A 48 -4.06 -8.21 -5.81
N MET A 49 -5.22 -8.63 -5.31
CA MET A 49 -5.87 -9.88 -5.72
C MET A 49 -6.65 -9.62 -7.02
N ASN A 50 -6.20 -10.22 -8.13
CA ASN A 50 -6.73 -9.95 -9.47
C ASN A 50 -8.22 -10.28 -9.66
N LEU A 51 -8.74 -11.27 -8.92
CA LEU A 51 -10.12 -11.73 -9.01
C LEU A 51 -11.03 -11.10 -7.94
N SER A 52 -10.52 -10.15 -7.17
CA SER A 52 -11.27 -9.49 -6.10
C SER A 52 -11.63 -8.05 -6.45
N ASN A 53 -12.70 -7.59 -5.83
CA ASN A 53 -13.19 -6.23 -5.94
C ASN A 53 -12.27 -5.25 -5.19
N ASN A 54 -12.44 -3.95 -5.46
CA ASN A 54 -11.65 -2.91 -4.82
C ASN A 54 -11.83 -2.91 -3.30
N TYR A 55 -13.07 -3.02 -2.78
CA TYR A 55 -13.30 -3.05 -1.33
C TYR A 55 -12.64 -4.26 -0.65
N GLU A 56 -12.54 -5.41 -1.31
CA GLU A 56 -11.84 -6.59 -0.78
C GLU A 56 -10.34 -6.37 -0.77
N ASN A 57 -9.81 -5.80 -1.86
CA ASN A 57 -8.39 -5.47 -1.95
C ASN A 57 -7.96 -4.42 -0.92
N ILE A 58 -8.81 -3.47 -0.56
CA ILE A 58 -8.53 -2.49 0.49
C ILE A 58 -8.57 -3.16 1.87
N ALA A 59 -9.57 -4.01 2.12
CA ALA A 59 -9.80 -4.59 3.44
C ALA A 59 -8.81 -5.72 3.82
N ILE A 60 -8.15 -6.37 2.85
CA ILE A 60 -7.43 -7.63 3.08
C ILE A 60 -6.33 -7.54 4.16
N SER A 61 -5.66 -6.41 4.28
CA SER A 61 -4.59 -6.21 5.26
C SER A 61 -5.08 -5.83 6.66
N SER A 62 -6.39 -5.59 6.82
CA SER A 62 -7.03 -5.17 8.07
C SER A 62 -8.36 -5.88 8.31
N LEU A 63 -8.49 -7.14 7.88
CA LEU A 63 -9.74 -7.92 7.98
C LEU A 63 -10.31 -7.95 9.41
N GLU A 64 -9.46 -7.94 10.42
CA GLU A 64 -9.85 -7.92 11.83
C GLU A 64 -10.78 -6.73 12.17
N LYS A 65 -10.61 -5.57 11.50
CA LYS A 65 -11.46 -4.38 11.68
C LYS A 65 -12.90 -4.58 11.19
N TYR A 66 -13.10 -5.55 10.31
CA TYR A 66 -14.41 -5.83 9.67
C TYR A 66 -15.04 -7.12 10.17
N MET A 67 -14.49 -7.73 11.22
CA MET A 67 -15.08 -8.96 11.78
C MET A 67 -16.35 -8.65 12.59
N THR A 68 -17.34 -9.54 12.46
CA THR A 68 -18.51 -9.61 13.30
C THR A 68 -18.70 -11.08 13.68
N GLY A 69 -18.20 -11.46 14.87
CA GLY A 69 -18.04 -12.86 15.21
C GLY A 69 -17.07 -13.57 14.26
N PRO A 70 -17.40 -14.75 13.72
CA PRO A 70 -16.54 -15.49 12.79
C PRO A 70 -16.62 -15.00 11.33
N PHE A 71 -17.47 -14.02 11.02
CA PHE A 71 -17.73 -13.55 9.65
C PHE A 71 -17.23 -12.12 9.44
N THR A 72 -16.89 -11.79 8.19
CA THR A 72 -16.55 -10.42 7.80
C THR A 72 -17.80 -9.66 7.38
N ASP A 73 -17.92 -8.41 7.82
CA ASP A 73 -19.01 -7.50 7.46
C ASP A 73 -18.70 -6.79 6.14
N THR A 74 -19.33 -7.25 5.07
CA THR A 74 -19.15 -6.67 3.73
C THR A 74 -19.60 -5.21 3.65
N LYS A 75 -20.63 -4.81 4.40
CA LYS A 75 -21.11 -3.42 4.38
C LYS A 75 -20.08 -2.47 4.99
N LYS A 76 -19.42 -2.90 6.08
CA LYS A 76 -18.31 -2.13 6.68
C LYS A 76 -17.12 -2.01 5.73
N LYS A 77 -16.75 -3.08 5.00
CA LYS A 77 -15.68 -3.05 4.00
C LYS A 77 -15.99 -2.06 2.88
N ILE A 78 -17.22 -2.11 2.34
CA ILE A 78 -17.68 -1.21 1.27
C ILE A 78 -17.63 0.24 1.76
N LYS A 79 -18.23 0.55 2.92
CA LYS A 79 -18.24 1.91 3.48
C LYS A 79 -16.84 2.48 3.69
N ASN A 80 -15.92 1.65 4.19
CA ASN A 80 -14.52 2.05 4.35
C ASN A 80 -13.83 2.32 3.00
N ALA A 81 -14.07 1.46 2.01
CA ALA A 81 -13.50 1.65 0.69
C ALA A 81 -14.04 2.91 -0.01
N GLU A 82 -15.33 3.25 0.17
CA GLU A 82 -15.92 4.47 -0.36
C GLU A 82 -15.22 5.73 0.19
N VAL A 83 -14.89 5.76 1.47
CA VAL A 83 -14.15 6.89 2.09
C VAL A 83 -12.81 7.09 1.38
N TYR A 84 -11.99 6.03 1.24
CA TYR A 84 -10.69 6.15 0.59
C TYR A 84 -10.78 6.40 -0.91
N PHE A 85 -11.84 5.94 -1.58
CA PHE A 85 -12.10 6.27 -2.97
C PHE A 85 -12.37 7.75 -3.18
N GLU A 86 -13.04 8.39 -2.24
CA GLU A 86 -13.27 9.84 -2.25
C GLU A 86 -11.99 10.60 -1.91
N GLU A 87 -11.30 10.25 -0.83
CA GLU A 87 -10.07 10.92 -0.38
C GLU A 87 -8.95 10.88 -1.43
N MET A 88 -8.82 9.76 -2.15
CA MET A 88 -7.77 9.57 -3.16
C MET A 88 -8.23 9.84 -4.59
N ASP A 89 -9.46 10.31 -4.77
CA ASP A 89 -10.08 10.53 -6.10
C ASP A 89 -9.86 9.34 -7.04
N VAL A 90 -10.31 8.15 -6.61
CA VAL A 90 -10.22 6.92 -7.40
C VAL A 90 -11.34 6.85 -8.43
N HIS A 91 -11.00 6.59 -9.69
CA HIS A 91 -11.96 6.47 -10.78
C HIS A 91 -11.86 5.12 -11.54
N PRO A 92 -13.02 4.53 -11.94
CA PRO A 92 -14.39 4.94 -11.61
C PRO A 92 -14.69 4.76 -10.12
N ARG A 93 -15.58 5.55 -9.55
CA ARG A 93 -16.01 5.49 -8.13
C ARG A 93 -16.89 4.25 -7.85
N ARG A 94 -16.35 3.09 -8.16
CA ARG A 94 -17.03 1.78 -8.03
C ARG A 94 -16.18 0.85 -7.19
N VAL A 95 -16.47 0.80 -5.89
CA VAL A 95 -15.74 -0.07 -4.96
C VAL A 95 -16.02 -1.56 -5.20
N ASP A 96 -17.13 -1.88 -5.85
CA ASP A 96 -17.53 -3.23 -6.30
C ASP A 96 -16.83 -3.68 -7.60
N TYR A 97 -16.09 -2.77 -8.27
CA TYR A 97 -15.40 -3.07 -9.51
C TYR A 97 -14.10 -3.86 -9.24
N MET A 98 -13.71 -4.73 -10.17
CA MET A 98 -12.47 -5.48 -10.05
C MET A 98 -11.26 -4.55 -10.19
N THR A 99 -10.31 -4.64 -9.27
CA THR A 99 -9.08 -3.83 -9.31
C THR A 99 -8.27 -4.07 -10.58
N SER A 100 -8.25 -5.30 -11.10
CA SER A 100 -7.57 -5.66 -12.35
C SER A 100 -8.06 -4.90 -13.58
N ASN A 101 -9.30 -4.41 -13.56
CA ASN A 101 -9.93 -3.66 -14.67
C ASN A 101 -9.73 -2.13 -14.55
N MET A 102 -9.04 -1.67 -13.51
CA MET A 102 -8.72 -0.26 -13.30
C MET A 102 -7.49 0.17 -14.10
N SER A 103 -7.34 1.47 -14.37
CA SER A 103 -6.08 2.02 -14.90
C SER A 103 -4.93 1.82 -13.92
N GLY A 104 -3.68 1.87 -14.42
CA GLY A 104 -2.50 1.66 -13.60
C GLY A 104 -2.42 2.60 -12.40
N GLY A 105 -2.71 3.89 -12.59
CA GLY A 105 -2.74 4.87 -11.51
C GLY A 105 -3.82 4.55 -10.46
N ASN A 106 -5.03 4.17 -10.90
CA ASN A 106 -6.09 3.81 -9.98
C ASN A 106 -5.83 2.49 -9.24
N GLN A 107 -5.16 1.51 -9.87
CA GLN A 107 -4.69 0.31 -9.18
C GLN A 107 -3.73 0.66 -8.04
N GLN A 108 -2.81 1.61 -8.25
CA GLN A 108 -1.92 2.10 -7.19
C GLN A 108 -2.67 2.81 -6.08
N LYS A 109 -3.63 3.67 -6.41
CA LYS A 109 -4.50 4.32 -5.43
C LYS A 109 -5.26 3.29 -4.56
N VAL A 110 -5.74 2.17 -5.14
CA VAL A 110 -6.37 1.08 -4.38
C VAL A 110 -5.39 0.41 -3.42
N ILE A 111 -4.12 0.18 -3.83
CA ILE A 111 -3.11 -0.39 -2.93
C ILE A 111 -2.76 0.61 -1.81
N LEU A 112 -2.67 1.90 -2.11
CA LEU A 112 -2.46 2.94 -1.11
C LEU A 112 -3.63 3.02 -0.12
N ALA A 113 -4.88 2.98 -0.61
CA ALA A 113 -6.08 2.92 0.21
C ALA A 113 -6.05 1.73 1.20
N ARG A 114 -5.51 0.58 0.80
CA ARG A 114 -5.25 -0.55 1.70
C ARG A 114 -4.35 -0.15 2.86
N TRP A 115 -3.24 0.53 2.59
CA TRP A 115 -2.29 0.91 3.63
C TRP A 115 -2.84 2.03 4.52
N MET A 116 -3.62 2.95 3.95
CA MET A 116 -4.33 3.96 4.73
C MET A 116 -5.40 3.36 5.64
N SER A 117 -6.09 2.30 5.19
CA SER A 117 -7.08 1.58 6.01
C SER A 117 -6.45 0.74 7.14
N THR A 118 -5.13 0.56 7.11
CA THR A 118 -4.34 -0.09 8.15
C THR A 118 -3.56 0.94 8.97
N ASP A 119 -3.13 0.59 10.17
CA ASP A 119 -2.34 1.50 11.03
C ASP A 119 -0.84 1.39 10.69
N VAL A 120 -0.48 1.56 9.40
CA VAL A 120 0.93 1.58 8.99
C VAL A 120 1.52 2.97 9.20
N ASP A 121 2.76 3.01 9.72
CA ASP A 121 3.52 4.25 9.93
C ASP A 121 4.56 4.46 8.83
N ILE A 122 5.02 3.37 8.21
CA ILE A 122 6.07 3.37 7.19
C ILE A 122 5.51 2.71 5.94
N ILE A 123 5.58 3.40 4.81
CA ILE A 123 5.17 2.87 3.50
C ILE A 123 6.39 2.86 2.58
N ILE A 124 6.69 1.68 2.05
CA ILE A 124 7.76 1.50 1.07
C ILE A 124 7.13 1.54 -0.32
N PHE A 125 7.61 2.44 -1.16
CA PHE A 125 7.22 2.57 -2.56
C PHE A 125 8.33 2.00 -3.43
N ASP A 126 8.08 0.89 -4.10
CA ASP A 126 9.02 0.23 -5.01
C ASP A 126 8.58 0.51 -6.45
N GLU A 127 9.32 1.40 -7.15
CA GLU A 127 9.00 1.89 -8.49
C GLU A 127 7.55 2.42 -8.63
N PRO A 128 7.14 3.43 -7.81
CA PRO A 128 5.73 3.82 -7.66
C PRO A 128 5.06 4.31 -8.94
N THR A 129 5.83 4.84 -9.88
CA THR A 129 5.31 5.41 -11.12
C THR A 129 5.58 4.56 -12.36
N LYS A 130 6.16 3.36 -12.19
CA LYS A 130 6.44 2.46 -13.30
C LYS A 130 5.16 1.99 -14.00
N GLY A 131 5.12 2.21 -15.31
CA GLY A 131 3.95 1.84 -16.12
C GLY A 131 2.69 2.66 -15.84
N VAL A 132 2.87 3.88 -15.37
CA VAL A 132 1.82 4.87 -15.11
C VAL A 132 2.00 6.03 -16.08
N ASP A 133 0.91 6.61 -16.56
CA ASP A 133 0.95 7.78 -17.42
C ASP A 133 1.41 9.04 -16.67
N VAL A 134 1.84 10.07 -17.42
CA VAL A 134 2.45 11.28 -16.85
C VAL A 134 1.50 12.03 -15.92
N GLY A 135 0.20 12.06 -16.23
CA GLY A 135 -0.80 12.73 -15.38
C GLY A 135 -0.95 12.01 -14.04
N ALA A 136 -1.04 10.69 -14.07
CA ALA A 136 -1.16 9.88 -12.87
C ALA A 136 0.13 9.85 -12.02
N LYS A 137 1.33 10.05 -12.62
CA LYS A 137 2.57 10.23 -11.84
C LYS A 137 2.46 11.41 -10.87
N ALA A 138 2.02 12.58 -11.37
CA ALA A 138 1.86 13.77 -10.53
C ALA A 138 0.86 13.58 -9.39
N GLU A 139 -0.21 12.81 -9.63
CA GLU A 139 -1.17 12.48 -8.58
C GLU A 139 -0.57 11.59 -7.50
N ILE A 140 0.24 10.57 -7.89
CA ILE A 140 0.93 9.70 -6.94
C ILE A 140 1.89 10.51 -6.07
N TYR A 141 2.64 11.46 -6.63
CA TYR A 141 3.54 12.31 -5.85
C TYR A 141 2.79 13.16 -4.84
N ARG A 142 1.67 13.78 -5.22
CA ARG A 142 0.83 14.53 -4.28
C ARG A 142 0.29 13.65 -3.14
N LEU A 143 -0.12 12.41 -3.45
CA LEU A 143 -0.54 11.46 -2.43
C LEU A 143 0.61 11.09 -1.48
N MET A 144 1.84 10.98 -1.99
CA MET A 144 3.02 10.73 -1.14
C MET A 144 3.31 11.93 -0.22
N GLU A 145 3.24 13.16 -0.76
CA GLU A 145 3.39 14.40 0.03
C GLU A 145 2.32 14.45 1.15
N GLN A 146 1.06 14.22 0.80
CA GLN A 146 -0.03 14.17 1.78
C GLN A 146 0.22 13.13 2.88
N LEU A 147 0.69 11.93 2.53
CA LEU A 147 1.01 10.90 3.52
C LEU A 147 2.12 11.34 4.49
N VAL A 148 3.11 12.09 4.00
CA VAL A 148 4.17 12.65 4.86
C VAL A 148 3.60 13.74 5.76
N GLU A 149 2.75 14.63 5.25
CA GLU A 149 2.05 15.64 6.05
C GLU A 149 1.18 15.00 7.14
N ASP A 150 0.55 13.85 6.85
CA ASP A 150 -0.22 13.04 7.80
C ASP A 150 0.67 12.26 8.80
N GLY A 151 2.00 12.50 8.78
CA GLY A 151 2.96 11.94 9.73
C GLY A 151 3.45 10.53 9.38
N LYS A 152 3.21 10.04 8.16
CA LYS A 152 3.77 8.77 7.69
C LYS A 152 5.22 8.94 7.25
N SER A 153 6.01 7.89 7.39
CA SER A 153 7.37 7.82 6.84
C SER A 153 7.32 7.09 5.50
N ILE A 154 7.97 7.65 4.50
CA ILE A 154 8.01 7.05 3.16
C ILE A 154 9.44 6.67 2.79
N ILE A 155 9.61 5.47 2.24
CA ILE A 155 10.84 5.01 1.62
C ILE A 155 10.54 4.78 0.14
N VAL A 156 11.21 5.51 -0.74
CA VAL A 156 11.06 5.39 -2.19
C VAL A 156 12.25 4.68 -2.79
N VAL A 157 12.00 3.74 -3.68
CA VAL A 157 12.97 3.16 -4.59
C VAL A 157 12.53 3.46 -5.99
N SER A 158 13.40 4.11 -6.75
CA SER A 158 13.14 4.44 -8.16
C SER A 158 14.39 4.23 -9.00
N SER A 159 14.20 3.70 -10.19
CA SER A 159 15.22 3.64 -11.24
C SER A 159 15.30 4.93 -12.05
N GLU A 160 14.33 5.82 -11.94
CA GLU A 160 14.29 7.12 -12.61
C GLU A 160 14.96 8.19 -11.74
N LEU A 161 16.19 8.61 -12.08
CA LEU A 161 16.94 9.63 -11.33
C LEU A 161 16.16 10.94 -11.12
N PRO A 162 15.42 11.49 -12.14
CA PRO A 162 14.61 12.69 -11.92
C PRO A 162 13.51 12.50 -10.87
N GLU A 163 12.92 11.31 -10.76
CA GLU A 163 11.94 10.98 -9.73
C GLU A 163 12.57 11.02 -8.35
N ALA A 164 13.70 10.33 -8.15
CA ALA A 164 14.40 10.29 -6.88
C ALA A 164 14.84 11.68 -6.39
N MET A 165 15.26 12.56 -7.32
CA MET A 165 15.66 13.95 -7.01
C MET A 165 14.48 14.89 -6.75
N GLY A 166 13.33 14.63 -7.36
CA GLY A 166 12.15 15.49 -7.24
C GLY A 166 11.32 15.24 -5.99
N ILE A 167 11.50 14.10 -5.33
CA ILE A 167 10.73 13.68 -4.15
C ILE A 167 11.56 13.83 -2.85
N SER A 168 12.86 14.13 -2.96
CA SER A 168 13.81 14.21 -1.83
C SER A 168 13.76 15.54 -1.11
#